data_782613a464f53c37283362c31b604d06
#
_entry.id   782613a464f53c37283362c31b604d06
#
_cell.length_a   1.000
_cell.length_b   1.000
_cell.length_c   1.000
_cell.angle_alpha   90.00
_cell.angle_beta   90.00
_cell.angle_gamma   90.00
#
_symmetry.space_group_name_H-M   'P 1'
#
loop_
_entity.id
_entity.type
_entity.pdbx_description
1 polymer ?
#
loop_
_entity_poly.entity_id
_entity_poly.type
_entity_poly.pdbx_seq_one_letter_code
_entity_poly.pdbx_strand_id
1 'polypeptide(L)'
;MKTTKDWSVYCKKTFRNLQANAEDWDTSPEWNRAITRDFYLGVFDCGNPNPTGLISENAYVNKMNKGKTTHDHCLSPQFIGRMIMDNQDTYFNDYEKFKATFWYACRTIVVTQKENESLSFLTCNDEDGYKILVPTDRKYNHLGISLYEREEGRVHWKYARPIHNNIIDVPVELLEYEKRYLVA
;
A
#
# COMPACT_ATOMS: atom_id res chain seq x y z
N MET A 1 13.41 21.94 9.22
CA MET A 1 13.34 20.80 8.27
C MET A 1 12.92 19.57 9.04
N LYS A 2 11.83 18.90 8.69
CA LYS A 2 11.54 17.56 9.22
C LYS A 2 12.61 16.63 8.64
N THR A 3 13.42 16.00 9.48
CA THR A 3 14.35 14.93 9.07
C THR A 3 13.53 13.84 8.40
N THR A 4 13.86 13.52 7.17
CA THR A 4 13.28 12.38 6.46
C THR A 4 13.58 11.15 7.32
N LYS A 5 12.55 10.46 7.78
CA LYS A 5 12.72 9.22 8.52
C LYS A 5 13.45 8.21 7.61
N ASP A 6 14.46 7.56 8.14
CA ASP A 6 15.16 6.51 7.39
C ASP A 6 14.27 5.26 7.33
N TRP A 7 13.63 5.07 6.20
CA TRP A 7 12.73 3.94 5.97
C TRP A 7 13.42 2.57 6.14
N SER A 8 14.74 2.50 5.92
CA SER A 8 15.48 1.24 6.03
C SER A 8 15.49 0.71 7.47
N VAL A 9 15.46 1.59 8.46
CA VAL A 9 15.36 1.25 9.87
C VAL A 9 14.02 0.57 10.17
N TYR A 10 12.92 1.12 9.64
CA TYR A 10 11.58 0.55 9.80
C TYR A 10 11.45 -0.78 9.05
N CYS A 11 11.96 -0.85 7.83
CA CYS A 11 12.01 -2.08 7.05
C CYS A 11 12.71 -3.20 7.83
N LYS A 12 13.90 -2.93 8.37
CA LYS A 12 14.68 -3.92 9.13
C LYS A 12 13.99 -4.32 10.44
N LYS A 13 13.35 -3.37 11.13
CA LYS A 13 12.55 -3.66 12.32
C LYS A 13 11.39 -4.57 11.99
N THR A 14 10.61 -4.23 10.95
CA THR A 14 9.45 -5.01 10.51
C THR A 14 9.86 -6.42 10.09
N PHE A 15 10.95 -6.57 9.33
CA PHE A 15 11.50 -7.86 8.95
C PHE A 15 11.76 -8.76 10.17
N ARG A 16 12.47 -8.23 11.18
CA ARG A 16 12.76 -8.97 12.42
C ARG A 16 11.51 -9.35 13.20
N ASN A 17 10.54 -8.45 13.27
CA ASN A 17 9.28 -8.71 13.96
C ASN A 17 8.50 -9.84 13.28
N LEU A 18 8.40 -9.82 11.94
CA LEU A 18 7.71 -10.88 11.21
C LEU A 18 8.43 -12.23 11.36
N GLN A 19 9.77 -12.23 11.25
CA GLN A 19 10.54 -13.47 11.49
C GLN A 19 10.32 -14.05 12.89
N ALA A 20 10.29 -13.19 13.92
CA ALA A 20 10.09 -13.62 15.30
C ALA A 20 8.70 -14.20 15.56
N ASN A 21 7.71 -13.84 14.74
CA ASN A 21 6.33 -14.33 14.85
C ASN A 21 5.97 -15.34 13.73
N ALA A 22 6.96 -15.85 13.00
CA ALA A 22 6.73 -16.72 11.86
C ALA A 22 6.03 -18.05 12.24
N GLU A 23 6.38 -18.61 13.39
CA GLU A 23 5.81 -19.85 13.90
C GLU A 23 4.37 -19.69 14.38
N ASP A 24 3.95 -18.48 14.71
CA ASP A 24 2.58 -18.16 15.15
C ASP A 24 1.63 -17.93 13.96
N TRP A 25 2.16 -17.85 12.74
CA TRP A 25 1.34 -17.70 11.55
C TRP A 25 0.44 -18.91 11.35
N ASP A 26 -0.82 -18.67 10.98
CA ASP A 26 -1.88 -19.68 10.82
C ASP A 26 -2.28 -20.45 12.09
N THR A 27 -1.82 -20.02 13.27
CA THR A 27 -2.26 -20.62 14.54
C THR A 27 -3.63 -20.11 14.97
N SER A 28 -3.96 -18.86 14.70
CA SER A 28 -5.28 -18.28 14.89
C SER A 28 -5.52 -17.03 14.05
N PRO A 29 -6.80 -16.72 13.74
CA PRO A 29 -7.19 -15.47 13.08
C PRO A 29 -6.69 -14.21 13.79
N GLU A 30 -6.67 -14.20 15.11
CA GLU A 30 -6.22 -13.07 15.92
C GLU A 30 -4.71 -12.82 15.72
N TRP A 31 -3.91 -13.89 15.74
CA TRP A 31 -2.47 -13.80 15.49
C TRP A 31 -2.18 -13.29 14.07
N ASN A 32 -2.85 -13.83 13.07
CA ASN A 32 -2.67 -13.39 11.68
C ASN A 32 -2.99 -11.90 11.53
N ARG A 33 -4.06 -11.40 12.19
CA ARG A 33 -4.35 -9.95 12.20
C ARG A 33 -3.28 -9.14 12.90
N ALA A 34 -2.78 -9.60 14.03
CA ALA A 34 -1.71 -8.91 14.76
C ALA A 34 -0.44 -8.81 13.92
N ILE A 35 0.00 -9.91 13.31
CA ILE A 35 1.19 -9.98 12.47
C ILE A 35 1.07 -9.09 11.24
N THR A 36 -0.04 -9.16 10.51
CA THR A 36 -0.26 -8.29 9.34
C THR A 36 -0.39 -6.82 9.71
N ARG A 37 -0.92 -6.53 10.91
CA ARG A 37 -0.95 -5.17 11.45
C ARG A 37 0.46 -4.65 11.76
N ASP A 38 1.37 -5.48 12.25
CA ASP A 38 2.76 -5.09 12.49
C ASP A 38 3.46 -4.68 11.20
N PHE A 39 3.22 -5.39 10.10
CA PHE A 39 3.70 -4.97 8.79
C PHE A 39 3.13 -3.61 8.39
N TYR A 40 1.80 -3.44 8.50
CA TYR A 40 1.14 -2.16 8.22
C TYR A 40 1.73 -1.02 9.05
N LEU A 41 1.93 -1.21 10.35
CA LEU A 41 2.52 -0.19 11.22
C LEU A 41 3.95 0.15 10.82
N GLY A 42 4.74 -0.84 10.42
CA GLY A 42 6.08 -0.62 9.90
C GLY A 42 6.10 0.27 8.66
N VAL A 43 5.20 0.02 7.72
CA VAL A 43 5.02 0.83 6.50
C VAL A 43 4.50 2.23 6.85
N PHE A 44 3.49 2.33 7.72
CA PHE A 44 2.89 3.60 8.13
C PHE A 44 3.88 4.51 8.87
N ASP A 45 4.67 3.95 9.76
CA ASP A 45 5.65 4.67 10.58
C ASP A 45 6.81 5.27 9.77
N CYS A 46 7.10 4.71 8.58
CA CYS A 46 8.07 5.30 7.65
C CYS A 46 7.65 6.69 7.16
N GLY A 47 6.39 7.03 7.27
CA GLY A 47 5.79 8.15 6.54
C GLY A 47 5.54 7.74 5.08
N ASN A 48 5.72 8.68 4.14
CA ASN A 48 5.52 8.40 2.72
C ASN A 48 6.86 8.48 1.95
N PRO A 49 7.77 7.53 2.12
CA PRO A 49 9.11 7.61 1.54
C PRO A 49 9.10 7.35 0.03
N ASN A 50 8.06 6.71 -0.50
CA ASN A 50 7.93 6.29 -1.89
C ASN A 50 6.64 6.82 -2.54
N PRO A 51 6.46 8.16 -2.69
CA PRO A 51 5.29 8.71 -3.36
C PRO A 51 5.35 8.42 -4.88
N THR A 52 4.24 7.97 -5.45
CA THR A 52 4.16 7.68 -6.91
C THR A 52 4.21 8.92 -7.79
N GLY A 53 3.97 10.11 -7.23
CA GLY A 53 3.73 11.32 -8.02
C GLY A 53 2.30 11.42 -8.57
N LEU A 54 1.42 10.46 -8.25
CA LEU A 54 0.02 10.49 -8.66
C LEU A 54 -0.86 11.20 -7.63
N ILE A 55 -1.96 11.78 -8.13
CA ILE A 55 -2.98 12.46 -7.34
C ILE A 55 -4.36 12.21 -7.94
N SER A 56 -5.39 12.03 -7.12
CA SER A 56 -6.76 11.97 -7.63
C SER A 56 -7.21 13.33 -8.15
N GLU A 57 -8.16 13.36 -9.08
CA GLU A 57 -8.73 14.58 -9.63
C GLU A 57 -9.27 15.50 -8.53
N ASN A 58 -10.05 14.96 -7.60
CA ASN A 58 -10.60 15.75 -6.50
C ASN A 58 -9.51 16.27 -5.55
N ALA A 59 -8.46 15.50 -5.28
CA ALA A 59 -7.33 15.97 -4.49
C ALA A 59 -6.52 17.02 -5.23
N TYR A 60 -6.40 16.91 -6.56
CA TYR A 60 -5.79 17.94 -7.40
C TYR A 60 -6.54 19.27 -7.28
N VAL A 61 -7.88 19.26 -7.45
CA VAL A 61 -8.72 20.44 -7.29
C VAL A 61 -8.60 21.02 -5.88
N ASN A 62 -8.63 20.17 -4.84
CA ASN A 62 -8.43 20.60 -3.47
C ASN A 62 -7.09 21.29 -3.26
N LYS A 63 -5.99 20.75 -3.81
CA LYS A 63 -4.67 21.39 -3.68
C LYS A 63 -4.60 22.73 -4.38
N MET A 64 -5.25 22.89 -5.53
CA MET A 64 -5.33 24.20 -6.21
C MET A 64 -6.05 25.24 -5.35
N ASN A 65 -7.06 24.82 -4.59
CA ASN A 65 -7.86 25.65 -3.69
C ASN A 65 -7.32 25.67 -2.24
N LYS A 66 -6.08 25.24 -2.00
CA LYS A 66 -5.43 25.15 -0.68
C LYS A 66 -6.17 24.24 0.32
N GLY A 67 -6.96 23.31 -0.19
CA GLY A 67 -7.69 22.31 0.60
C GLY A 67 -6.80 21.18 1.12
N LYS A 68 -7.34 20.40 2.06
CA LYS A 68 -6.65 19.27 2.69
C LYS A 68 -6.68 18.05 1.79
N THR A 69 -5.57 17.33 1.81
CA THR A 69 -5.42 16.02 1.13
C THR A 69 -4.71 15.04 2.08
N THR A 70 -4.84 13.78 1.79
CA THR A 70 -4.15 12.69 2.50
C THR A 70 -3.42 11.79 1.51
N HIS A 71 -2.78 10.75 2.02
CA HIS A 71 -2.11 9.73 1.23
C HIS A 71 -2.83 8.39 1.43
N ASP A 72 -3.04 7.69 0.33
CA ASP A 72 -3.50 6.32 0.31
C ASP A 72 -2.39 5.42 -0.22
N HIS A 73 -2.20 4.24 0.37
CA HIS A 73 -1.26 3.26 -0.14
C HIS A 73 -1.81 2.61 -1.41
N CYS A 74 -1.01 2.58 -2.47
CA CYS A 74 -1.42 1.97 -3.75
C CYS A 74 -1.89 0.54 -3.58
N LEU A 75 -1.19 -0.23 -2.74
CA LEU A 75 -1.57 -1.56 -2.29
C LEU A 75 -1.77 -1.56 -0.78
N SER A 76 -2.72 -2.37 -0.32
CA SER A 76 -2.90 -2.57 1.11
C SER A 76 -1.64 -3.16 1.74
N PRO A 77 -0.98 -2.48 2.68
CA PRO A 77 0.16 -3.06 3.37
C PRO A 77 -0.18 -4.36 4.13
N GLN A 78 -1.40 -4.48 4.65
CA GLN A 78 -1.84 -5.70 5.32
C GLN A 78 -1.91 -6.89 4.36
N PHE A 79 -2.37 -6.66 3.12
CA PHE A 79 -2.38 -7.68 2.07
C PHE A 79 -0.96 -8.12 1.71
N ILE A 80 -0.03 -7.17 1.56
CA ILE A 80 1.37 -7.48 1.29
C ILE A 80 1.99 -8.22 2.48
N GLY A 81 1.69 -7.81 3.71
CA GLY A 81 2.14 -8.49 4.92
C GLY A 81 1.66 -9.95 4.96
N ARG A 82 0.41 -10.21 4.58
CA ARG A 82 -0.14 -11.56 4.46
C ARG A 82 0.60 -12.37 3.38
N MET A 83 0.79 -11.81 2.19
CA MET A 83 1.54 -12.49 1.13
C MET A 83 2.95 -12.89 1.57
N ILE A 84 3.64 -12.02 2.33
CA ILE A 84 4.96 -12.31 2.87
C ILE A 84 4.89 -13.50 3.84
N MET A 85 3.90 -13.50 4.73
CA MET A 85 3.73 -14.55 5.73
C MET A 85 3.31 -15.88 5.13
N ASP A 86 2.48 -15.88 4.08
CA ASP A 86 2.11 -17.10 3.33
C ASP A 86 3.27 -17.65 2.48
N ASN A 87 4.36 -16.89 2.31
CA ASN A 87 5.54 -17.26 1.53
C ASN A 87 6.84 -17.01 2.33
N GLN A 88 6.84 -17.38 3.61
CA GLN A 88 7.93 -17.13 4.56
C GLN A 88 9.31 -17.53 4.04
N ASP A 89 9.43 -18.73 3.51
CA ASP A 89 10.70 -19.26 2.98
C ASP A 89 11.30 -18.35 1.92
N THR A 90 10.46 -17.76 1.07
CA THR A 90 10.90 -16.86 0.01
C THR A 90 11.40 -15.53 0.57
N TYR A 91 10.70 -14.96 1.56
CA TYR A 91 10.98 -13.61 2.04
C TYR A 91 11.95 -13.55 3.20
N PHE A 92 11.99 -14.60 4.06
CA PHE A 92 12.89 -14.61 5.21
C PHE A 92 14.28 -15.12 4.87
N ASN A 93 14.42 -15.86 3.77
CA ASN A 93 15.73 -16.27 3.25
C ASN A 93 16.36 -15.25 2.29
N ASP A 94 15.60 -14.25 1.82
CA ASP A 94 16.06 -13.18 0.92
C ASP A 94 15.63 -11.80 1.45
N TYR A 95 16.49 -11.20 2.26
CA TYR A 95 16.23 -9.87 2.81
C TYR A 95 16.10 -8.77 1.74
N GLU A 96 16.82 -8.86 0.62
CA GLU A 96 16.72 -7.86 -0.44
C GLU A 96 15.35 -7.95 -1.15
N LYS A 97 14.82 -9.15 -1.32
CA LYS A 97 13.45 -9.34 -1.82
C LYS A 97 12.42 -8.79 -0.84
N PHE A 98 12.55 -9.08 0.46
CA PHE A 98 11.69 -8.47 1.48
C PHE A 98 11.74 -6.95 1.43
N LYS A 99 12.93 -6.38 1.37
CA LYS A 99 13.18 -4.94 1.35
C LYS A 99 12.57 -4.28 0.09
N ALA A 100 12.69 -4.91 -1.07
CA ALA A 100 12.06 -4.44 -2.30
C ALA A 100 10.51 -4.44 -2.17
N THR A 101 9.94 -5.49 -1.60
CA THR A 101 8.50 -5.61 -1.36
C THR A 101 8.01 -4.60 -0.31
N PHE A 102 8.76 -4.39 0.75
CA PHE A 102 8.47 -3.37 1.76
C PHE A 102 8.51 -1.95 1.15
N TRP A 103 9.53 -1.66 0.33
CA TRP A 103 9.62 -0.40 -0.40
C TRP A 103 8.44 -0.17 -1.33
N TYR A 104 7.99 -1.23 -1.99
CA TYR A 104 6.81 -1.19 -2.83
C TYR A 104 5.54 -0.92 -2.00
N ALA A 105 5.40 -1.54 -0.83
CA ALA A 105 4.28 -1.30 0.08
C ALA A 105 4.19 0.16 0.56
N CYS A 106 5.31 0.89 0.56
CA CYS A 106 5.36 2.31 0.90
C CYS A 106 4.86 3.25 -0.22
N ARG A 107 4.46 2.74 -1.39
CA ARG A 107 3.96 3.57 -2.50
C ARG A 107 2.63 4.19 -2.16
N THR A 108 2.54 5.51 -2.33
CA THR A 108 1.33 6.25 -2.00
C THR A 108 0.87 7.15 -3.14
N ILE A 109 -0.45 7.35 -3.21
CA ILE A 109 -1.13 8.31 -4.05
C ILE A 109 -1.76 9.39 -3.18
N VAL A 110 -1.78 10.62 -3.65
CA VAL A 110 -2.47 11.72 -2.96
C VAL A 110 -3.97 11.67 -3.31
N VAL A 111 -4.81 11.60 -2.29
CA VAL A 111 -6.27 11.56 -2.42
C VAL A 111 -6.93 12.57 -1.47
N THR A 112 -8.23 12.78 -1.59
CA THR A 112 -9.01 13.51 -0.57
C THR A 112 -9.27 12.61 0.63
N GLN A 113 -9.59 13.20 1.78
CA GLN A 113 -10.00 12.44 2.96
C GLN A 113 -11.23 11.56 2.66
N LYS A 114 -12.22 12.10 1.93
CA LYS A 114 -13.43 11.37 1.55
C LYS A 114 -13.13 10.16 0.65
N GLU A 115 -12.26 10.33 -0.33
CA GLU A 115 -11.83 9.22 -1.19
C GLU A 115 -11.10 8.15 -0.37
N ASN A 116 -10.21 8.55 0.53
CA ASN A 116 -9.48 7.63 1.40
C ASN A 116 -10.41 6.81 2.30
N GLU A 117 -11.44 7.45 2.84
CA GLU A 117 -12.50 6.77 3.61
C GLU A 117 -13.23 5.75 2.73
N SER A 118 -13.64 6.14 1.52
CA SER A 118 -14.30 5.22 0.58
C SER A 118 -13.40 4.05 0.18
N LEU A 119 -12.11 4.30 -0.07
CA LEU A 119 -11.13 3.26 -0.38
C LEU A 119 -10.94 2.27 0.77
N SER A 120 -11.03 2.74 2.03
CA SER A 120 -10.92 1.88 3.22
C SER A 120 -12.08 0.90 3.39
N PHE A 121 -13.22 1.14 2.74
CA PHE A 121 -14.37 0.23 2.74
C PHE A 121 -14.30 -0.85 1.65
N LEU A 122 -13.36 -0.75 0.70
CA LEU A 122 -13.13 -1.78 -0.30
C LEU A 122 -12.39 -2.95 0.33
N THR A 123 -13.10 -3.77 1.07
CA THR A 123 -12.57 -4.94 1.74
C THR A 123 -13.24 -6.19 1.20
N CYS A 124 -12.47 -7.23 0.92
CA CYS A 124 -12.97 -8.59 0.81
C CYS A 124 -12.75 -9.31 2.15
N ASN A 125 -13.60 -10.28 2.44
CA ASN A 125 -13.34 -11.25 3.49
C ASN A 125 -12.62 -12.43 2.85
N ASP A 126 -11.58 -12.91 3.49
CA ASP A 126 -11.05 -14.22 3.18
C ASP A 126 -11.87 -15.33 3.85
N GLU A 127 -11.43 -16.58 3.66
CA GLU A 127 -12.08 -17.77 4.22
C GLU A 127 -12.16 -17.73 5.77
N ASP A 128 -11.22 -17.02 6.41
CA ASP A 128 -11.16 -16.86 7.86
C ASP A 128 -11.91 -15.62 8.35
N GLY A 129 -12.61 -14.90 7.47
CA GLY A 129 -13.34 -13.68 7.81
C GLY A 129 -12.47 -12.43 7.97
N TYR A 130 -11.22 -12.47 7.50
CA TYR A 130 -10.38 -11.28 7.45
C TYR A 130 -10.86 -10.30 6.40
N LYS A 131 -10.90 -9.03 6.80
CA LYS A 131 -11.05 -7.95 5.85
C LYS A 131 -9.71 -7.67 5.17
N ILE A 132 -9.61 -8.03 3.93
CA ILE A 132 -8.48 -7.65 3.08
C ILE A 132 -8.92 -6.49 2.22
N LEU A 133 -8.16 -5.40 2.25
CA LEU A 133 -8.38 -4.31 1.31
C LEU A 133 -8.08 -4.81 -0.10
N VAL A 134 -8.97 -4.55 -1.05
CA VAL A 134 -8.75 -4.87 -2.47
C VAL A 134 -7.40 -4.29 -2.89
N PRO A 135 -6.46 -5.12 -3.32
CA PRO A 135 -5.05 -4.80 -3.21
C PRO A 135 -4.47 -4.03 -4.37
N THR A 136 -5.18 -3.67 -5.40
CA THR A 136 -4.58 -3.14 -6.62
C THR A 136 -5.07 -1.76 -7.01
N ASP A 137 -4.49 -1.20 -8.06
CA ASP A 137 -4.95 -0.03 -8.80
C ASP A 137 -6.43 -0.10 -9.17
N ARG A 138 -7.01 -1.30 -9.25
CA ARG A 138 -8.43 -1.53 -9.50
C ARG A 138 -9.34 -0.85 -8.49
N LYS A 139 -8.88 -0.63 -7.24
CA LYS A 139 -9.66 0.06 -6.23
C LYS A 139 -10.02 1.50 -6.65
N TYR A 140 -9.11 2.20 -7.32
CA TYR A 140 -9.37 3.56 -7.84
C TYR A 140 -10.37 3.52 -8.99
N ASN A 141 -10.16 2.62 -9.96
CA ASN A 141 -11.08 2.43 -11.08
C ASN A 141 -12.48 1.99 -10.61
N HIS A 142 -12.52 1.08 -9.62
CA HIS A 142 -13.77 0.57 -9.05
C HIS A 142 -14.63 1.69 -8.43
N LEU A 143 -13.99 2.68 -7.80
CA LEU A 143 -14.66 3.84 -7.23
C LEU A 143 -14.80 5.02 -8.21
N GLY A 144 -14.40 4.85 -9.46
CA GLY A 144 -14.45 5.92 -10.46
C GLY A 144 -13.53 7.09 -10.15
N ILE A 145 -12.43 6.84 -9.41
CA ILE A 145 -11.43 7.86 -9.06
C ILE A 145 -10.46 8.01 -10.22
N SER A 146 -10.53 9.15 -10.90
CA SER A 146 -9.56 9.52 -11.94
C SER A 146 -8.25 9.97 -11.33
N LEU A 147 -7.12 9.52 -11.91
CA LEU A 147 -5.78 9.87 -11.44
C LEU A 147 -5.11 10.83 -12.42
N TYR A 148 -4.28 11.70 -11.84
CA TYR A 148 -3.44 12.66 -12.53
C TYR A 148 -2.00 12.42 -12.17
N GLU A 149 -1.12 12.52 -13.17
CA GLU A 149 0.31 12.46 -13.00
C GLU A 149 0.91 13.87 -12.99
N ARG A 150 1.81 14.13 -12.08
CA ARG A 150 2.60 15.36 -12.10
C ARG A 150 3.69 15.23 -13.17
N GLU A 151 3.83 16.23 -14.02
CA GLU A 151 4.90 16.24 -15.01
C GLU A 151 6.28 16.09 -14.35
N GLU A 152 7.13 15.29 -14.98
CA GLU A 152 8.48 15.03 -14.52
C GLU A 152 9.27 16.34 -14.37
N GLY A 153 10.06 16.44 -13.31
CA GLY A 153 10.82 17.66 -12.99
C GLY A 153 10.00 18.85 -12.47
N ARG A 154 8.67 18.73 -12.38
CA ARG A 154 7.80 19.79 -11.85
C ARG A 154 7.48 19.56 -10.38
N VAL A 155 7.66 20.61 -9.57
CA VAL A 155 7.36 20.59 -8.13
C VAL A 155 5.88 20.90 -7.85
N HIS A 156 5.23 21.65 -8.71
CA HIS A 156 3.87 22.12 -8.48
C HIS A 156 2.82 21.27 -9.20
N TRP A 157 1.75 20.94 -8.48
CA TRP A 157 0.61 20.18 -9.00
C TRP A 157 -0.15 20.87 -10.15
N LYS A 158 -0.01 22.19 -10.31
CA LYS A 158 -0.61 22.92 -11.43
C LYS A 158 -0.18 22.42 -12.83
N TYR A 159 0.85 21.58 -12.88
CA TYR A 159 1.34 20.92 -14.09
C TYR A 159 0.92 19.46 -14.17
N ALA A 160 -0.03 19.02 -13.32
CA ALA A 160 -0.52 17.66 -13.40
C ALA A 160 -1.44 17.48 -14.63
N ARG A 161 -1.37 16.30 -15.23
CA ARG A 161 -2.20 15.91 -16.36
C ARG A 161 -2.92 14.59 -16.06
N PRO A 162 -4.12 14.36 -16.61
CA PRO A 162 -4.80 13.09 -16.43
C PRO A 162 -3.96 11.96 -17.03
N ILE A 163 -3.96 10.82 -16.35
CA ILE A 163 -3.42 9.58 -16.90
C ILE A 163 -4.56 8.72 -17.44
N HIS A 164 -4.32 8.08 -18.59
CA HIS A 164 -5.26 7.14 -19.15
C HIS A 164 -5.03 5.77 -18.49
N ASN A 165 -6.11 5.14 -18.06
CA ASN A 165 -6.18 3.79 -17.50
C ASN A 165 -5.67 3.59 -16.06
N ASN A 166 -5.36 4.65 -15.30
CA ASN A 166 -4.94 4.57 -13.88
C ASN A 166 -3.95 3.40 -13.61
N ILE A 167 -3.01 3.16 -14.51
CA ILE A 167 -2.09 2.03 -14.40
C ILE A 167 -1.06 2.33 -13.31
N ILE A 168 -1.05 1.49 -12.30
CA ILE A 168 -0.02 1.44 -11.27
C ILE A 168 0.79 0.17 -11.51
N ASP A 169 2.09 0.34 -11.63
CA ASP A 169 3.00 -0.78 -11.81
C ASP A 169 2.94 -1.70 -10.57
N VAL A 170 2.41 -2.91 -10.75
CA VAL A 170 2.23 -3.89 -9.67
C VAL A 170 3.15 -5.08 -9.92
N PRO A 171 3.98 -5.49 -8.96
CA PRO A 171 4.80 -6.67 -9.10
C PRO A 171 3.98 -7.91 -9.45
N VAL A 172 4.53 -8.74 -10.34
CA VAL A 172 3.83 -9.94 -10.84
C VAL A 172 3.44 -10.87 -9.69
N GLU A 173 4.29 -11.02 -8.70
CA GLU A 173 4.04 -11.85 -7.51
C GLU A 173 2.80 -11.40 -6.73
N LEU A 174 2.58 -10.09 -6.64
CA LEU A 174 1.39 -9.54 -5.98
C LEU A 174 0.14 -9.77 -6.81
N LEU A 175 0.23 -9.65 -8.14
CA LEU A 175 -0.89 -9.96 -9.03
C LEU A 175 -1.27 -11.44 -9.00
N GLU A 176 -0.28 -12.33 -8.97
CA GLU A 176 -0.53 -13.78 -8.85
C GLU A 176 -1.14 -14.15 -7.49
N TYR A 177 -0.67 -13.52 -6.42
CA TYR A 177 -1.24 -13.73 -5.10
C TYR A 177 -2.68 -13.18 -5.01
N GLU A 178 -2.97 -12.03 -5.61
CA GLU A 178 -4.32 -11.44 -5.68
C GLU A 178 -5.33 -12.38 -6.32
N LYS A 179 -4.92 -13.16 -7.33
CA LYS A 179 -5.82 -14.10 -8.03
C LYS A 179 -6.49 -15.10 -7.08
N ARG A 180 -5.86 -15.43 -5.95
CA ARG A 180 -6.44 -16.31 -4.93
C ARG A 180 -7.71 -15.75 -4.30
N TYR A 181 -7.90 -14.44 -4.34
CA TYR A 181 -9.01 -13.72 -3.72
C TYR A 181 -10.02 -13.16 -4.71
N LEU A 182 -9.71 -13.21 -6.01
CA LEU A 182 -10.60 -12.71 -7.07
C LEU A 182 -11.53 -13.78 -7.65
N VAL A 183 -11.36 -15.02 -7.24
CA VAL A 183 -12.16 -16.16 -7.71
C VAL A 183 -13.27 -16.43 -6.69
N ALA A 184 -14.29 -15.58 -6.73
CA ALA A 184 -15.58 -15.84 -6.10
C ALA A 184 -16.70 -15.22 -6.95
#